data_f316ac187dc560cf04898b7e3ac626aa
#
_entry.id   f316ac187dc560cf04898b7e3ac626aa
#
_cell.length_a   1.000
_cell.length_b   1.000
_cell.length_c   1.000
_cell.angle_alpha   90.00
_cell.angle_beta   90.00
_cell.angle_gamma   90.00
#
_symmetry.space_group_name_H-M   'P 1'
#
loop_
_entity.id
_entity.type
_entity.pdbx_description
1 polymer ?
#
loop_
_entity_poly.entity_id
_entity_poly.type
_entity_poly.pdbx_seq_one_letter_code
_entity_poly.pdbx_strand_id
1 'polypeptide(L)'
;MKKNLLLASLLCASSIYAAEVKIGIVLPLTGTLAAYGNDVYEGIKLANTLNPNLKNGDSVKIIAIDTKGDKIEAANATTRLISQDKVLGLIGEAVTPNTMQVLSIAEERKIPAIAPVASGDKLLDKKSYASRVCFMDSFQGDKFANYAYKDLNLKSVVVIVDQSNVYSLGLARAFEKEFKQNGGKVLKKLTISSGDKDFKAIVSQLKSINPDFVYMPIYHPEAALIARQAKAVGFNKLLSAGDGVNNKTFIELGGDAVNGVIFTDSFDYNNPPTTLSKKFIEAYEKDHGTKELPAFSAMGADAYYVMVNAMNECANNLNAQCINEKIHSTNNFEGIGGVISIDASGNASRSVVIKEIQEQKQVYKTIINP
;
A
#
# COMPACT_ATOMS: atom_id res chain seq x y z
N MET A 1 5.30 79.94 19.98
CA MET A 1 4.91 78.65 20.51
C MET A 1 4.65 77.71 19.37
N LYS A 2 5.59 76.84 19.01
CA LYS A 2 5.43 75.84 17.92
C LYS A 2 5.17 74.53 18.59
N LYS A 3 3.98 73.94 18.37
CA LYS A 3 3.61 72.58 18.82
C LYS A 3 4.13 71.58 17.82
N ASN A 4 5.08 70.78 18.20
CA ASN A 4 5.52 69.59 17.42
C ASN A 4 4.52 68.46 17.72
N LEU A 5 3.76 68.00 16.70
CA LEU A 5 3.02 66.77 16.72
C LEU A 5 4.02 65.63 16.32
N LEU A 6 4.36 64.80 17.28
CA LEU A 6 5.02 63.51 16.99
C LEU A 6 3.91 62.53 16.56
N LEU A 7 3.92 62.15 15.31
CA LEU A 7 3.12 61.03 14.76
C LEU A 7 3.88 59.73 15.11
N ALA A 8 3.44 58.98 16.11
CA ALA A 8 3.91 57.64 16.42
C ALA A 8 3.25 56.68 15.44
N SER A 9 3.96 56.26 14.39
CA SER A 9 3.57 55.15 13.53
C SER A 9 3.68 53.83 14.25
N LEU A 10 2.56 53.26 14.74
CA LEU A 10 2.48 51.88 15.18
C LEU A 10 2.67 50.96 13.98
N LEU A 11 3.88 50.40 13.82
CA LEU A 11 4.09 49.24 12.99
C LEU A 11 3.42 48.04 13.68
N CYS A 12 2.22 47.68 13.26
CA CYS A 12 1.66 46.36 13.55
C CYS A 12 2.50 45.32 12.79
N ALA A 13 3.50 44.74 13.46
CA ALA A 13 4.12 43.53 13.01
C ALA A 13 3.07 42.42 13.15
N SER A 14 2.35 42.15 12.05
CA SER A 14 1.53 40.95 11.94
C SER A 14 2.48 39.74 12.01
N SER A 15 2.59 39.14 13.18
CA SER A 15 3.21 37.84 13.33
C SER A 15 2.44 36.87 12.42
N ILE A 16 3.05 36.47 11.32
CA ILE A 16 2.54 35.37 10.48
C ILE A 16 2.77 34.13 11.35
N TYR A 17 1.75 33.74 12.13
CA TYR A 17 1.75 32.44 12.79
C TYR A 17 1.60 31.39 11.70
N ALA A 18 2.59 30.49 11.57
CA ALA A 18 2.48 29.30 10.77
C ALA A 18 1.24 28.52 11.21
N ALA A 19 0.36 28.20 10.29
CA ALA A 19 -0.84 27.41 10.58
C ALA A 19 -0.48 25.93 10.71
N GLU A 20 -1.32 25.17 11.44
CA GLU A 20 -1.22 23.71 11.51
C GLU A 20 -2.16 23.08 10.49
N VAL A 21 -1.60 22.41 9.50
CA VAL A 21 -2.33 21.64 8.48
C VAL A 21 -2.39 20.17 8.89
N LYS A 22 -3.58 19.58 8.88
CA LYS A 22 -3.79 18.23 9.38
C LYS A 22 -4.03 17.23 8.26
N ILE A 23 -3.32 16.09 8.31
CA ILE A 23 -3.53 14.90 7.48
C ILE A 23 -4.02 13.78 8.38
N GLY A 24 -5.15 13.17 8.04
CA GLY A 24 -5.68 12.00 8.74
C GLY A 24 -5.08 10.70 8.21
N ILE A 25 -4.68 9.83 9.12
CA ILE A 25 -4.11 8.52 8.83
C ILE A 25 -5.06 7.45 9.37
N VAL A 26 -5.58 6.60 8.47
CA VAL A 26 -6.54 5.54 8.80
C VAL A 26 -5.90 4.21 8.49
N LEU A 27 -5.44 3.46 9.50
CA LEU A 27 -4.65 2.25 9.30
C LEU A 27 -4.96 1.18 10.36
N PRO A 28 -4.79 -0.12 10.05
CA PRO A 28 -4.85 -1.20 11.04
C PRO A 28 -3.53 -1.23 11.83
N LEU A 29 -3.47 -0.55 12.97
CA LEU A 29 -2.26 -0.49 13.80
C LEU A 29 -2.21 -1.61 14.86
N THR A 30 -3.35 -2.26 15.13
CA THR A 30 -3.47 -3.46 15.96
C THR A 30 -4.29 -4.55 15.25
N GLY A 31 -4.30 -5.75 15.82
CA GLY A 31 -5.03 -6.90 15.24
C GLY A 31 -4.22 -7.71 14.23
N THR A 32 -4.89 -8.64 13.54
CA THR A 32 -4.24 -9.62 12.65
C THR A 32 -3.60 -9.00 11.40
N LEU A 33 -4.02 -7.82 11.00
CA LEU A 33 -3.53 -7.08 9.82
C LEU A 33 -2.58 -5.92 10.19
N ALA A 34 -2.18 -5.82 11.47
CA ALA A 34 -1.36 -4.73 11.98
C ALA A 34 -0.01 -4.59 11.27
N ALA A 35 0.55 -5.69 10.75
CA ALA A 35 1.81 -5.65 10.02
C ALA A 35 1.74 -4.68 8.83
N TYR A 36 0.65 -4.70 8.06
CA TYR A 36 0.47 -3.77 6.94
C TYR A 36 0.38 -2.32 7.39
N GLY A 37 -0.47 -2.06 8.39
CA GLY A 37 -0.70 -0.70 8.87
C GLY A 37 0.53 -0.09 9.52
N ASN A 38 1.27 -0.87 10.29
CA ASN A 38 2.49 -0.40 10.96
C ASN A 38 3.58 -0.09 9.93
N ASP A 39 3.81 -0.94 8.92
CA ASP A 39 4.78 -0.66 7.87
C ASP A 39 4.44 0.66 7.14
N VAL A 40 3.18 0.85 6.72
CA VAL A 40 2.73 2.10 6.07
C VAL A 40 2.93 3.29 7.00
N TYR A 41 2.56 3.16 8.27
CA TYR A 41 2.65 4.26 9.24
C TYR A 41 4.08 4.67 9.55
N GLU A 42 5.02 3.71 9.66
CA GLU A 42 6.45 4.02 9.82
C GLU A 42 6.97 4.87 8.66
N GLY A 43 6.63 4.51 7.41
CA GLY A 43 6.99 5.32 6.26
C GLY A 43 6.42 6.73 6.30
N ILE A 44 5.14 6.89 6.68
CA ILE A 44 4.50 8.20 6.84
C ILE A 44 5.18 9.03 7.94
N LYS A 45 5.47 8.42 9.09
CA LYS A 45 6.13 9.11 10.22
C LYS A 45 7.51 9.62 9.83
N LEU A 46 8.32 8.76 9.21
CA LEU A 46 9.65 9.17 8.76
C LEU A 46 9.58 10.27 7.71
N ALA A 47 8.66 10.17 6.73
CA ALA A 47 8.45 11.20 5.72
C ALA A 47 8.02 12.54 6.35
N ASN A 48 7.12 12.52 7.34
CA ASN A 48 6.71 13.71 8.08
C ASN A 48 7.87 14.30 8.91
N THR A 49 8.69 13.45 9.54
CA THR A 49 9.89 13.91 10.29
C THR A 49 10.89 14.61 9.38
N LEU A 50 11.09 14.09 8.16
CA LEU A 50 12.00 14.68 7.17
C LEU A 50 11.43 15.93 6.51
N ASN A 51 10.11 16.05 6.38
CA ASN A 51 9.40 17.17 5.76
C ASN A 51 8.20 17.60 6.60
N PRO A 52 8.43 18.22 7.78
CA PRO A 52 7.37 18.52 8.73
C PRO A 52 6.56 19.78 8.37
N ASN A 53 7.02 20.57 7.37
CA ASN A 53 6.41 21.85 7.03
C ASN A 53 6.12 21.96 5.54
N LEU A 54 5.09 22.72 5.20
CA LEU A 54 4.83 23.21 3.86
C LEU A 54 5.84 24.32 3.48
N LYS A 55 5.97 24.58 2.18
CA LYS A 55 6.88 25.64 1.67
C LYS A 55 6.54 27.05 2.16
N ASN A 56 5.27 27.29 2.54
CA ASN A 56 4.83 28.55 3.12
C ASN A 56 5.13 28.68 4.63
N GLY A 57 5.70 27.66 5.24
CA GLY A 57 6.05 27.59 6.66
C GLY A 57 4.99 26.94 7.57
N ASP A 58 3.80 26.60 7.04
CA ASP A 58 2.77 25.90 7.82
C ASP A 58 3.26 24.51 8.23
N SER A 59 2.98 24.10 9.46
CA SER A 59 3.35 22.77 9.95
C SER A 59 2.35 21.71 9.50
N VAL A 60 2.86 20.51 9.16
CA VAL A 60 2.02 19.36 8.80
C VAL A 60 1.92 18.41 10.00
N LYS A 61 0.71 18.28 10.53
CA LYS A 61 0.41 17.34 11.61
C LYS A 61 -0.31 16.11 11.08
N ILE A 62 0.23 14.93 11.35
CA ILE A 62 -0.44 13.66 11.09
C ILE A 62 -1.27 13.25 12.31
N ILE A 63 -2.51 12.79 12.08
CA ILE A 63 -3.42 12.28 13.13
C ILE A 63 -3.80 10.86 12.72
N ALA A 64 -3.28 9.86 13.44
CA ALA A 64 -3.52 8.47 13.15
C ALA A 64 -4.63 7.88 14.03
N ILE A 65 -5.51 7.09 13.43
CA ILE A 65 -6.54 6.32 14.13
C ILE A 65 -6.43 4.85 13.71
N ASP A 66 -6.37 3.98 14.71
CA ASP A 66 -6.33 2.52 14.53
C ASP A 66 -7.70 1.97 14.12
N THR A 67 -7.75 1.25 13.00
CA THR A 67 -8.94 0.56 12.52
C THR A 67 -9.08 -0.86 13.04
N LYS A 68 -8.04 -1.42 13.66
CA LYS A 68 -7.95 -2.83 14.09
C LYS A 68 -8.16 -3.84 12.94
N GLY A 69 -8.10 -3.37 11.70
CA GLY A 69 -8.43 -4.16 10.50
C GLY A 69 -9.94 -4.37 10.29
N ASP A 70 -10.79 -3.60 10.96
CA ASP A 70 -12.25 -3.70 10.88
C ASP A 70 -12.85 -2.60 10.00
N LYS A 71 -13.85 -2.96 9.18
CA LYS A 71 -14.53 -2.03 8.26
C LYS A 71 -15.32 -0.93 8.96
N ILE A 72 -15.95 -1.24 10.10
CA ILE A 72 -16.77 -0.30 10.86
C ILE A 72 -15.84 0.70 11.55
N GLU A 73 -14.76 0.21 12.15
CA GLU A 73 -13.73 1.07 12.75
C GLU A 73 -13.07 1.99 11.71
N ALA A 74 -12.81 1.49 10.49
CA ALA A 74 -12.29 2.32 9.40
C ALA A 74 -13.27 3.45 9.01
N ALA A 75 -14.58 3.16 8.95
CA ALA A 75 -15.60 4.16 8.69
C ALA A 75 -15.72 5.19 9.83
N ASN A 76 -15.68 4.73 11.08
CA ASN A 76 -15.74 5.59 12.27
C ASN A 76 -14.50 6.50 12.35
N ALA A 77 -13.30 5.95 12.15
CA ALA A 77 -12.05 6.69 12.12
C ALA A 77 -12.06 7.80 11.07
N THR A 78 -12.48 7.47 9.84
CA THR A 78 -12.58 8.42 8.74
C THR A 78 -13.56 9.56 9.06
N THR A 79 -14.75 9.20 9.55
CA THR A 79 -15.77 10.18 9.93
C THR A 79 -15.28 11.13 11.02
N ARG A 80 -14.59 10.60 12.03
CA ARG A 80 -14.00 11.39 13.12
C ARG A 80 -12.94 12.36 12.60
N LEU A 81 -11.97 11.88 11.82
CA LEU A 81 -10.88 12.71 11.28
C LEU A 81 -11.43 13.89 10.46
N ILE A 82 -12.47 13.65 9.66
CA ILE A 82 -13.09 14.69 8.85
C ILE A 82 -13.92 15.65 9.73
N SER A 83 -14.81 15.11 10.56
CA SER A 83 -15.84 15.93 11.24
C SER A 83 -15.32 16.63 12.50
N GLN A 84 -14.42 15.99 13.26
CA GLN A 84 -13.91 16.50 14.54
C GLN A 84 -12.51 17.10 14.39
N ASP A 85 -11.58 16.34 13.80
CA ASP A 85 -10.19 16.75 13.70
C ASP A 85 -9.95 17.73 12.52
N LYS A 86 -10.91 17.83 11.57
CA LYS A 86 -10.89 18.79 10.43
C LYS A 86 -9.67 18.63 9.55
N VAL A 87 -9.33 17.38 9.22
CA VAL A 87 -8.22 17.09 8.30
C VAL A 87 -8.51 17.58 6.88
N LEU A 88 -7.48 18.01 6.15
CA LEU A 88 -7.58 18.46 4.78
C LEU A 88 -7.32 17.35 3.75
N GLY A 89 -6.82 16.22 4.18
CA GLY A 89 -6.59 15.04 3.36
C GLY A 89 -6.48 13.79 4.22
N LEU A 90 -6.65 12.63 3.60
CA LEU A 90 -6.58 11.32 4.25
C LEU A 90 -5.56 10.42 3.54
N ILE A 91 -4.86 9.60 4.31
CA ILE A 91 -4.03 8.50 3.82
C ILE A 91 -4.49 7.20 4.51
N GLY A 92 -4.81 6.19 3.74
CA GLY A 92 -5.29 4.91 4.25
C GLY A 92 -6.38 4.29 3.37
N GLU A 93 -6.88 3.17 3.69
CA GLU A 93 -6.45 2.16 4.66
C GLU A 93 -5.46 1.21 3.95
N ALA A 94 -5.01 0.12 4.60
CA ALA A 94 -4.03 -0.78 4.01
C ALA A 94 -4.66 -1.93 3.21
N VAL A 95 -5.87 -2.38 3.56
CA VAL A 95 -6.52 -3.50 2.89
C VAL A 95 -7.73 -3.06 2.06
N THR A 96 -7.91 -3.65 0.88
CA THR A 96 -8.93 -3.23 -0.09
C THR A 96 -10.34 -3.09 0.51
N PRO A 97 -10.89 -4.07 1.26
CA PRO A 97 -12.27 -3.96 1.75
C PRO A 97 -12.49 -2.81 2.74
N ASN A 98 -11.49 -2.47 3.54
CA ASN A 98 -11.58 -1.35 4.50
C ASN A 98 -11.32 -0.01 3.81
N THR A 99 -10.36 0.02 2.89
CA THR A 99 -10.07 1.21 2.06
C THR A 99 -11.30 1.66 1.27
N MET A 100 -12.12 0.72 0.79
CA MET A 100 -13.39 1.07 0.12
C MET A 100 -14.31 1.89 1.03
N GLN A 101 -14.35 1.64 2.34
CA GLN A 101 -15.13 2.44 3.29
C GLN A 101 -14.54 3.84 3.45
N VAL A 102 -13.24 3.93 3.66
CA VAL A 102 -12.52 5.21 3.80
C VAL A 102 -12.77 6.09 2.58
N LEU A 103 -12.53 5.56 1.38
CA LEU A 103 -12.67 6.33 0.14
C LEU A 103 -14.12 6.70 -0.18
N SER A 104 -15.10 5.89 0.22
CA SER A 104 -16.52 6.21 0.01
C SER A 104 -16.97 7.40 0.89
N ILE A 105 -16.50 7.44 2.15
CA ILE A 105 -16.80 8.56 3.06
C ILE A 105 -16.03 9.81 2.62
N ALA A 106 -14.77 9.66 2.20
CA ALA A 106 -13.96 10.76 1.68
C ALA A 106 -14.60 11.42 0.44
N GLU A 107 -15.11 10.61 -0.50
CA GLU A 107 -15.83 11.07 -1.69
C GLU A 107 -17.10 11.85 -1.31
N GLU A 108 -17.94 11.31 -0.42
CA GLU A 108 -19.16 11.98 0.06
C GLU A 108 -18.86 13.33 0.69
N ARG A 109 -17.76 13.42 1.44
CA ARG A 109 -17.34 14.62 2.16
C ARG A 109 -16.42 15.53 1.35
N LYS A 110 -16.07 15.15 0.13
CA LYS A 110 -15.14 15.87 -0.77
C LYS A 110 -13.80 16.18 -0.09
N ILE A 111 -13.24 15.21 0.60
CA ILE A 111 -11.91 15.25 1.19
C ILE A 111 -10.98 14.32 0.37
N PRO A 112 -9.85 14.84 -0.17
CA PRO A 112 -8.94 14.00 -0.93
C PRO A 112 -8.38 12.88 -0.07
N ALA A 113 -8.36 11.65 -0.62
CA ALA A 113 -7.87 10.48 0.06
C ALA A 113 -6.94 9.65 -0.84
N ILE A 114 -5.78 9.27 -0.31
CA ILE A 114 -4.80 8.45 -1.01
C ILE A 114 -4.74 7.07 -0.37
N ALA A 115 -5.02 6.02 -1.16
CA ALA A 115 -4.77 4.64 -0.78
C ALA A 115 -3.28 4.33 -0.98
N PRO A 116 -2.52 4.03 0.09
CA PRO A 116 -1.07 3.78 -0.04
C PRO A 116 -0.77 2.42 -0.68
N VAL A 117 -1.48 1.35 -0.30
CA VAL A 117 -1.16 -0.03 -0.67
C VAL A 117 -2.37 -0.86 -1.11
N ALA A 118 -3.59 -0.40 -0.91
CA ALA A 118 -4.79 -1.14 -1.33
C ALA A 118 -4.92 -1.14 -2.87
N SER A 119 -4.83 -2.33 -3.46
CA SER A 119 -4.63 -2.54 -4.90
C SER A 119 -5.88 -2.92 -5.70
N GLY A 120 -7.04 -3.15 -5.05
CA GLY A 120 -8.26 -3.61 -5.71
C GLY A 120 -8.67 -2.75 -6.92
N ASP A 121 -8.97 -3.38 -8.07
CA ASP A 121 -9.26 -2.66 -9.33
C ASP A 121 -10.42 -1.67 -9.22
N LYS A 122 -11.49 -2.05 -8.52
CA LYS A 122 -12.71 -1.25 -8.38
C LYS A 122 -12.66 -0.25 -7.23
N LEU A 123 -11.50 -0.07 -6.61
CA LEU A 123 -11.34 0.75 -5.41
C LEU A 123 -11.74 2.20 -5.66
N LEU A 124 -11.36 2.75 -6.82
CA LEU A 124 -11.58 4.14 -7.20
C LEU A 124 -12.82 4.36 -8.09
N ASP A 125 -13.57 3.30 -8.41
CA ASP A 125 -14.75 3.42 -9.28
C ASP A 125 -15.72 4.48 -8.74
N LYS A 126 -16.08 5.45 -9.60
CA LYS A 126 -17.02 6.54 -9.31
C LYS A 126 -16.58 7.44 -8.14
N LYS A 127 -15.29 7.58 -7.91
CA LYS A 127 -14.73 8.43 -6.85
C LYS A 127 -13.74 9.43 -7.43
N SER A 128 -14.10 10.69 -7.37
CA SER A 128 -13.30 11.81 -7.87
C SER A 128 -12.37 12.41 -6.82
N TYR A 129 -12.56 12.08 -5.54
CA TYR A 129 -11.72 12.51 -4.42
C TYR A 129 -10.82 11.39 -3.89
N ALA A 130 -10.69 10.31 -4.66
CA ALA A 130 -9.87 9.15 -4.31
C ALA A 130 -8.73 8.94 -5.30
N SER A 131 -7.57 8.58 -4.80
CA SER A 131 -6.40 8.20 -5.58
C SER A 131 -5.62 7.07 -4.91
N ARG A 132 -4.65 6.49 -5.61
CA ARG A 132 -3.71 5.50 -5.06
C ARG A 132 -2.28 5.79 -5.51
N VAL A 133 -1.31 5.34 -4.74
CA VAL A 133 0.11 5.37 -5.13
C VAL A 133 0.69 3.98 -5.38
N CYS A 134 -0.10 2.91 -5.21
CA CYS A 134 0.26 1.53 -5.56
C CYS A 134 -0.29 1.13 -6.93
N PHE A 135 0.13 -0.02 -7.45
CA PHE A 135 -0.43 -0.63 -8.65
C PHE A 135 -1.83 -1.22 -8.42
N MET A 136 -2.49 -1.65 -9.51
CA MET A 136 -3.77 -2.37 -9.46
C MET A 136 -3.56 -3.89 -9.45
N ASP A 137 -4.55 -4.62 -8.88
CA ASP A 137 -4.57 -6.09 -8.89
C ASP A 137 -4.52 -6.68 -10.29
N SER A 138 -5.22 -6.07 -11.25
CA SER A 138 -5.15 -6.50 -12.65
C SER A 138 -3.74 -6.44 -13.20
N PHE A 139 -3.02 -5.36 -12.92
CA PHE A 139 -1.66 -5.19 -13.38
C PHE A 139 -0.70 -6.21 -12.74
N GLN A 140 -0.73 -6.35 -11.40
CA GLN A 140 0.17 -7.30 -10.73
C GLN A 140 -0.16 -8.75 -11.12
N GLY A 141 -1.43 -9.10 -11.24
CA GLY A 141 -1.88 -10.43 -11.64
C GLY A 141 -1.43 -10.80 -13.06
N ASP A 142 -1.59 -9.89 -14.01
CA ASP A 142 -1.14 -10.07 -15.39
C ASP A 142 0.39 -10.23 -15.47
N LYS A 143 1.15 -9.36 -14.76
CA LYS A 143 2.62 -9.43 -14.73
C LYS A 143 3.11 -10.73 -14.10
N PHE A 144 2.52 -11.16 -12.98
CA PHE A 144 2.90 -12.41 -12.35
C PHE A 144 2.54 -13.64 -13.18
N ALA A 145 1.38 -13.65 -13.85
CA ALA A 145 0.98 -14.73 -14.76
C ALA A 145 1.96 -14.89 -15.94
N ASN A 146 2.39 -13.77 -16.52
CA ASN A 146 3.40 -13.76 -17.58
C ASN A 146 4.74 -14.30 -17.07
N TYR A 147 5.22 -13.83 -15.91
CA TYR A 147 6.46 -14.30 -15.30
C TYR A 147 6.41 -15.80 -14.98
N ALA A 148 5.33 -16.28 -14.38
CA ALA A 148 5.17 -17.69 -14.06
C ALA A 148 5.19 -18.58 -15.33
N TYR A 149 4.48 -18.17 -16.38
CA TYR A 149 4.37 -18.97 -17.60
C TYR A 149 5.61 -18.90 -18.50
N LYS A 150 6.15 -17.68 -18.72
CA LYS A 150 7.23 -17.43 -19.70
C LYS A 150 8.61 -17.61 -19.10
N ASP A 151 8.84 -17.03 -17.90
CA ASP A 151 10.18 -17.00 -17.30
C ASP A 151 10.44 -18.23 -16.43
N LEU A 152 9.45 -18.68 -15.64
CA LEU A 152 9.57 -19.89 -14.83
C LEU A 152 9.13 -21.17 -15.55
N ASN A 153 8.59 -21.06 -16.78
CA ASN A 153 8.10 -22.18 -17.58
C ASN A 153 7.07 -23.08 -16.87
N LEU A 154 6.24 -22.50 -15.98
CA LEU A 154 5.18 -23.21 -15.24
C LEU A 154 3.91 -23.26 -16.10
N LYS A 155 3.30 -24.44 -16.23
CA LYS A 155 2.21 -24.68 -17.18
C LYS A 155 0.87 -25.00 -16.51
N SER A 156 0.89 -25.39 -15.25
CA SER A 156 -0.31 -25.77 -14.51
C SER A 156 -0.32 -25.18 -13.09
N VAL A 157 -1.46 -24.67 -12.66
CA VAL A 157 -1.62 -24.00 -11.37
C VAL A 157 -2.89 -24.45 -10.64
N VAL A 158 -2.83 -24.51 -9.32
CA VAL A 158 -4.00 -24.43 -8.43
C VAL A 158 -4.00 -23.04 -7.82
N VAL A 159 -5.16 -22.36 -7.87
CA VAL A 159 -5.34 -21.05 -7.25
C VAL A 159 -6.11 -21.21 -5.95
N ILE A 160 -5.62 -20.63 -4.86
CA ILE A 160 -6.33 -20.60 -3.56
C ILE A 160 -6.81 -19.18 -3.34
N VAL A 161 -8.13 -19.01 -3.18
CA VAL A 161 -8.75 -17.69 -3.02
C VAL A 161 -9.51 -17.59 -1.70
N ASP A 162 -9.42 -16.43 -1.07
CA ASP A 162 -10.34 -16.06 0.01
C ASP A 162 -11.64 -15.53 -0.61
N GLN A 163 -12.71 -16.34 -0.52
CA GLN A 163 -14.02 -16.01 -1.11
C GLN A 163 -14.70 -14.81 -0.43
N SER A 164 -14.28 -14.47 0.78
CA SER A 164 -14.82 -13.33 1.54
C SER A 164 -14.11 -12.00 1.23
N ASN A 165 -13.02 -12.03 0.44
CA ASN A 165 -12.14 -10.89 0.23
C ASN A 165 -12.08 -10.44 -1.23
N VAL A 166 -12.50 -9.20 -1.49
CA VAL A 166 -12.54 -8.63 -2.85
C VAL A 166 -11.15 -8.47 -3.49
N TYR A 167 -10.10 -8.24 -2.70
CA TYR A 167 -8.71 -8.27 -3.16
C TYR A 167 -8.36 -9.65 -3.74
N SER A 168 -8.55 -10.70 -2.94
CA SER A 168 -8.23 -12.07 -3.33
C SER A 168 -8.96 -12.49 -4.61
N LEU A 169 -10.26 -12.20 -4.68
CA LEU A 169 -11.08 -12.51 -5.84
C LEU A 169 -10.68 -11.72 -7.09
N GLY A 170 -10.31 -10.45 -6.93
CA GLY A 170 -9.89 -9.56 -8.01
C GLY A 170 -8.57 -10.01 -8.61
N LEU A 171 -7.55 -10.15 -7.77
CA LEU A 171 -6.21 -10.56 -8.16
C LEU A 171 -6.18 -11.97 -8.76
N ALA A 172 -6.91 -12.94 -8.17
CA ALA A 172 -7.05 -14.28 -8.74
C ALA A 172 -7.64 -14.24 -10.14
N ARG A 173 -8.66 -13.42 -10.37
CA ARG A 173 -9.32 -13.30 -11.68
C ARG A 173 -8.37 -12.76 -12.75
N ALA A 174 -7.61 -11.72 -12.43
CA ALA A 174 -6.63 -11.13 -13.34
C ALA A 174 -5.56 -12.15 -13.70
N PHE A 175 -4.93 -12.77 -12.69
CA PHE A 175 -3.94 -13.81 -12.88
C PHE A 175 -4.46 -14.97 -13.74
N GLU A 176 -5.63 -15.54 -13.40
CA GLU A 176 -6.20 -16.69 -14.14
C GLU A 176 -6.47 -16.36 -15.60
N LYS A 177 -6.97 -15.15 -15.88
CA LYS A 177 -7.23 -14.68 -17.25
C LYS A 177 -5.95 -14.70 -18.06
N GLU A 178 -4.93 -14.01 -17.60
CA GLU A 178 -3.65 -13.87 -18.32
C GLU A 178 -2.90 -15.20 -18.41
N PHE A 179 -2.89 -15.99 -17.33
CA PHE A 179 -2.22 -17.30 -17.33
C PHE A 179 -2.84 -18.25 -18.38
N LYS A 180 -4.17 -18.26 -18.53
CA LYS A 180 -4.87 -19.01 -19.56
C LYS A 180 -4.60 -18.47 -20.97
N GLN A 181 -4.53 -17.15 -21.14
CA GLN A 181 -4.19 -16.52 -22.43
C GLN A 181 -2.79 -16.91 -22.92
N ASN A 182 -1.84 -17.09 -21.98
CA ASN A 182 -0.51 -17.60 -22.29
C ASN A 182 -0.49 -19.12 -22.59
N GLY A 183 -1.60 -19.84 -22.43
CA GLY A 183 -1.69 -21.29 -22.63
C GLY A 183 -1.55 -22.12 -21.35
N GLY A 184 -1.49 -21.48 -20.20
CA GLY A 184 -1.44 -22.13 -18.88
C GLY A 184 -2.78 -22.78 -18.50
N LYS A 185 -2.73 -23.82 -17.67
CA LYS A 185 -3.90 -24.58 -17.19
C LYS A 185 -4.16 -24.28 -15.73
N VAL A 186 -5.30 -23.67 -15.42
CA VAL A 186 -5.81 -23.57 -14.04
C VAL A 186 -6.54 -24.89 -13.75
N LEU A 187 -5.87 -25.78 -13.01
CA LEU A 187 -6.38 -27.12 -12.72
C LEU A 187 -7.56 -27.09 -11.76
N LYS A 188 -7.47 -26.22 -10.76
CA LYS A 188 -8.53 -26.04 -9.77
C LYS A 188 -8.44 -24.67 -9.09
N LYS A 189 -9.58 -24.16 -8.67
CA LYS A 189 -9.70 -23.07 -7.69
C LYS A 189 -10.18 -23.65 -6.38
N LEU A 190 -9.43 -23.44 -5.31
CA LEU A 190 -9.77 -23.82 -3.96
C LEU A 190 -10.14 -22.56 -3.18
N THR A 191 -11.12 -22.66 -2.30
CA THR A 191 -11.64 -21.51 -1.54
C THR A 191 -11.36 -21.66 -0.06
N ILE A 192 -11.04 -20.54 0.56
CA ILE A 192 -10.93 -20.35 2.01
C ILE A 192 -11.76 -19.15 2.42
N SER A 193 -11.85 -18.90 3.71
CA SER A 193 -12.39 -17.66 4.27
C SER A 193 -11.36 -17.02 5.22
N SER A 194 -11.36 -15.68 5.27
CA SER A 194 -10.54 -14.95 6.25
C SER A 194 -10.77 -15.47 7.66
N GLY A 195 -9.69 -15.75 8.39
CA GLY A 195 -9.72 -16.29 9.75
C GLY A 195 -9.71 -17.82 9.83
N ASP A 196 -9.78 -18.56 8.71
CA ASP A 196 -9.61 -20.01 8.69
C ASP A 196 -8.21 -20.39 9.22
N LYS A 197 -8.13 -21.53 9.95
CA LYS A 197 -6.87 -22.00 10.55
C LYS A 197 -6.52 -23.44 10.18
N ASP A 198 -7.47 -24.23 9.73
CA ASP A 198 -7.24 -25.62 9.31
C ASP A 198 -7.41 -25.75 7.79
N PHE A 199 -6.31 -26.02 7.13
CA PHE A 199 -6.21 -26.17 5.68
C PHE A 199 -5.85 -27.58 5.22
N LYS A 200 -5.97 -28.59 6.11
CA LYS A 200 -5.62 -29.99 5.79
C LYS A 200 -6.35 -30.52 4.57
N ALA A 201 -7.64 -30.20 4.43
CA ALA A 201 -8.43 -30.59 3.24
C ALA A 201 -7.92 -29.90 1.96
N ILE A 202 -7.54 -28.63 2.03
CA ILE A 202 -6.93 -27.89 0.93
C ILE A 202 -5.61 -28.54 0.52
N VAL A 203 -4.73 -28.77 1.48
CA VAL A 203 -3.39 -29.32 1.25
C VAL A 203 -3.45 -30.76 0.72
N SER A 204 -4.39 -31.58 1.21
CA SER A 204 -4.64 -32.93 0.68
C SER A 204 -5.06 -32.89 -0.80
N GLN A 205 -5.92 -31.93 -1.19
CA GLN A 205 -6.30 -31.75 -2.58
C GLN A 205 -5.09 -31.28 -3.43
N LEU A 206 -4.24 -30.37 -2.94
CA LEU A 206 -3.02 -29.96 -3.65
C LEU A 206 -2.13 -31.16 -3.98
N LYS A 207 -1.91 -32.08 -3.03
CA LYS A 207 -1.14 -33.30 -3.27
C LYS A 207 -1.76 -34.20 -4.34
N SER A 208 -3.06 -34.38 -4.31
CA SER A 208 -3.79 -35.21 -5.29
C SER A 208 -3.75 -34.61 -6.69
N ILE A 209 -3.92 -33.29 -6.82
CA ILE A 209 -3.94 -32.56 -8.10
C ILE A 209 -2.52 -32.49 -8.69
N ASN A 210 -1.50 -32.33 -7.86
CA ASN A 210 -0.08 -32.23 -8.23
C ASN A 210 0.20 -31.16 -9.31
N PRO A 211 -0.14 -29.87 -9.10
CA PRO A 211 0.14 -28.80 -10.05
C PRO A 211 1.65 -28.49 -10.14
N ASP A 212 2.07 -27.73 -11.15
CA ASP A 212 3.45 -27.21 -11.19
C ASP A 212 3.68 -26.23 -10.03
N PHE A 213 2.67 -25.41 -9.73
CA PHE A 213 2.72 -24.47 -8.60
C PHE A 213 1.33 -24.14 -8.06
N VAL A 214 1.33 -23.44 -6.92
CA VAL A 214 0.13 -22.92 -6.26
C VAL A 214 0.22 -21.40 -6.21
N TYR A 215 -0.84 -20.70 -6.63
CA TYR A 215 -0.95 -19.25 -6.48
C TYR A 215 -1.96 -18.89 -5.39
N MET A 216 -1.51 -18.11 -4.41
CA MET A 216 -2.27 -17.72 -3.22
C MET A 216 -2.42 -16.19 -3.16
N PRO A 217 -3.32 -15.58 -3.94
CA PRO A 217 -3.63 -14.15 -3.82
C PRO A 217 -4.49 -13.88 -2.57
N ILE A 218 -3.90 -14.09 -1.40
CA ILE A 218 -4.54 -13.97 -0.08
C ILE A 218 -3.61 -13.24 0.89
N TYR A 219 -4.11 -12.84 2.05
CA TYR A 219 -3.31 -12.16 3.05
C TYR A 219 -2.38 -13.11 3.80
N HIS A 220 -1.36 -12.52 4.44
CA HIS A 220 -0.27 -13.25 5.07
C HIS A 220 -0.70 -14.25 6.16
N PRO A 221 -1.73 -14.04 6.99
CA PRO A 221 -2.04 -14.99 8.07
C PRO A 221 -2.40 -16.37 7.54
N GLU A 222 -3.33 -16.44 6.58
CA GLU A 222 -3.78 -17.70 5.97
C GLU A 222 -2.71 -18.30 5.06
N ALA A 223 -1.99 -17.46 4.28
CA ALA A 223 -0.92 -17.91 3.39
C ALA A 223 0.20 -18.62 4.17
N ALA A 224 0.62 -18.08 5.32
CA ALA A 224 1.63 -18.67 6.18
C ALA A 224 1.19 -20.03 6.76
N LEU A 225 -0.07 -20.12 7.20
CA LEU A 225 -0.64 -21.36 7.73
C LEU A 225 -0.76 -22.44 6.66
N ILE A 226 -1.18 -22.07 5.44
CA ILE A 226 -1.23 -23.01 4.30
C ILE A 226 0.17 -23.51 3.98
N ALA A 227 1.18 -22.64 3.90
CA ALA A 227 2.55 -23.04 3.64
C ALA A 227 3.07 -24.04 4.70
N ARG A 228 2.82 -23.78 5.99
CA ARG A 228 3.20 -24.69 7.08
C ARG A 228 2.51 -26.05 6.98
N GLN A 229 1.20 -26.07 6.72
CA GLN A 229 0.46 -27.31 6.60
C GLN A 229 0.82 -28.09 5.34
N ALA A 230 1.14 -27.39 4.24
CA ALA A 230 1.65 -27.99 3.02
C ALA A 230 3.02 -28.67 3.25
N LYS A 231 3.95 -27.98 3.90
CA LYS A 231 5.25 -28.54 4.27
C LYS A 231 5.12 -29.76 5.18
N ALA A 232 4.23 -29.71 6.18
CA ALA A 232 4.01 -30.78 7.16
C ALA A 232 3.57 -32.11 6.51
N VAL A 233 2.88 -32.06 5.36
CA VAL A 233 2.49 -33.27 4.61
C VAL A 233 3.42 -33.60 3.44
N GLY A 234 4.56 -32.90 3.34
CA GLY A 234 5.55 -33.14 2.28
C GLY A 234 5.11 -32.64 0.89
N PHE A 235 4.28 -31.62 0.81
CA PHE A 235 4.01 -30.94 -0.46
C PHE A 235 5.22 -30.05 -0.81
N ASN A 236 5.83 -30.29 -1.95
CA ASN A 236 7.12 -29.72 -2.36
C ASN A 236 7.06 -28.90 -3.66
N LYS A 237 5.85 -28.58 -4.14
CA LYS A 237 5.70 -27.71 -5.30
C LYS A 237 5.83 -26.24 -4.89
N LEU A 238 6.20 -25.41 -5.84
CA LEU A 238 6.32 -23.96 -5.66
C LEU A 238 5.01 -23.36 -5.13
N LEU A 239 5.13 -22.62 -4.04
CA LEU A 239 4.07 -21.73 -3.56
C LEU A 239 4.36 -20.30 -4.03
N SER A 240 3.34 -19.60 -4.46
CA SER A 240 3.46 -18.21 -4.88
C SER A 240 2.28 -17.38 -4.39
N ALA A 241 2.47 -16.05 -4.31
CA ALA A 241 1.47 -15.15 -3.75
C ALA A 241 1.49 -13.79 -4.45
N GLY A 242 0.50 -12.94 -4.12
CA GLY A 242 0.53 -11.51 -4.40
C GLY A 242 1.28 -10.73 -3.32
N ASP A 243 1.16 -9.40 -3.37
CA ASP A 243 1.75 -8.47 -2.40
C ASP A 243 1.19 -8.60 -0.96
N GLY A 244 0.09 -9.29 -0.80
CA GLY A 244 -0.51 -9.60 0.51
C GLY A 244 0.35 -10.45 1.45
N VAL A 245 1.49 -11.00 1.00
CA VAL A 245 2.46 -11.70 1.87
C VAL A 245 3.72 -10.87 2.12
N ASN A 246 3.79 -9.66 1.59
CA ASN A 246 4.96 -8.80 1.70
C ASN A 246 5.06 -8.13 3.07
N ASN A 247 5.43 -8.89 4.08
CA ASN A 247 5.74 -8.36 5.42
C ASN A 247 6.54 -9.39 6.22
N LYS A 248 7.23 -8.91 7.25
CA LYS A 248 8.05 -9.74 8.14
C LYS A 248 7.21 -10.78 8.89
N THR A 249 5.98 -10.46 9.26
CA THR A 249 5.06 -11.36 9.97
C THR A 249 4.75 -12.62 9.15
N PHE A 250 4.65 -12.53 7.81
CA PHE A 250 4.52 -13.71 6.95
C PHE A 250 5.67 -14.71 7.16
N ILE A 251 6.90 -14.18 7.21
CA ILE A 251 8.11 -14.99 7.40
C ILE A 251 8.14 -15.58 8.82
N GLU A 252 7.84 -14.78 9.84
CA GLU A 252 7.79 -15.20 11.24
C GLU A 252 6.74 -16.28 11.48
N LEU A 253 5.53 -16.13 10.93
CA LEU A 253 4.47 -17.14 11.05
C LEU A 253 4.75 -18.40 10.25
N GLY A 254 5.33 -18.25 9.07
CA GLY A 254 5.59 -19.35 8.16
C GLY A 254 6.85 -20.15 8.51
N GLY A 255 7.86 -19.49 9.11
CA GLY A 255 9.17 -20.07 9.38
C GLY A 255 9.79 -20.66 8.11
N ASP A 256 10.42 -21.83 8.24
CA ASP A 256 11.04 -22.52 7.10
C ASP A 256 10.04 -22.98 6.02
N ALA A 257 8.74 -22.95 6.29
CA ALA A 257 7.75 -23.41 5.34
C ALA A 257 7.50 -22.39 4.21
N VAL A 258 7.90 -21.15 4.40
CA VAL A 258 7.77 -20.10 3.38
C VAL A 258 9.04 -19.89 2.56
N ASN A 259 10.14 -20.57 2.86
CA ASN A 259 11.32 -20.55 2.01
C ASN A 259 10.97 -21.09 0.60
N GLY A 260 11.38 -20.35 -0.43
CA GLY A 260 11.04 -20.63 -1.82
C GLY A 260 9.71 -20.03 -2.30
N VAL A 261 8.94 -19.39 -1.43
CA VAL A 261 7.73 -18.68 -1.86
C VAL A 261 8.12 -17.48 -2.72
N ILE A 262 7.55 -17.42 -3.94
CA ILE A 262 7.72 -16.29 -4.86
C ILE A 262 6.48 -15.40 -4.79
N PHE A 263 6.68 -14.08 -4.74
CA PHE A 263 5.57 -13.14 -4.64
C PHE A 263 5.84 -11.82 -5.37
N THR A 264 4.78 -11.09 -5.64
CA THR A 264 4.85 -9.73 -6.19
C THR A 264 4.99 -8.69 -5.08
N ASP A 265 5.74 -7.64 -5.38
CA ASP A 265 5.98 -6.50 -4.49
C ASP A 265 6.04 -5.20 -5.31
N SER A 266 6.10 -4.06 -4.63
CA SER A 266 6.15 -2.72 -5.24
C SER A 266 7.52 -2.03 -5.12
N PHE A 267 8.42 -2.55 -4.28
CA PHE A 267 9.70 -1.89 -3.99
C PHE A 267 10.76 -2.88 -3.47
N ASP A 268 12.02 -2.59 -3.78
CA ASP A 268 13.16 -3.30 -3.19
C ASP A 268 14.24 -2.30 -2.75
N TYR A 269 14.60 -2.34 -1.46
CA TYR A 269 15.56 -1.42 -0.86
C TYR A 269 17.01 -1.59 -1.36
N ASN A 270 17.35 -2.77 -1.92
CA ASN A 270 18.66 -3.01 -2.51
C ASN A 270 18.77 -2.43 -3.93
N ASN A 271 17.62 -2.14 -4.56
CA ASN A 271 17.52 -1.59 -5.90
C ASN A 271 16.72 -0.27 -5.88
N PRO A 272 17.16 0.75 -5.14
CA PRO A 272 16.40 2.00 -4.98
C PRO A 272 16.23 2.71 -6.33
N PRO A 273 14.98 2.96 -6.78
CA PRO A 273 14.71 3.43 -8.13
C PRO A 273 14.99 4.93 -8.34
N THR A 274 15.08 5.72 -7.28
CA THR A 274 15.20 7.18 -7.36
C THR A 274 16.28 7.71 -6.42
N THR A 275 16.68 8.96 -6.61
CA THR A 275 17.58 9.65 -5.67
C THR A 275 16.92 9.84 -4.31
N LEU A 276 15.61 10.11 -4.30
CA LEU A 276 14.84 10.24 -3.07
C LEU A 276 14.76 8.91 -2.31
N SER A 277 14.63 7.78 -3.01
CA SER A 277 14.67 6.43 -2.40
C SER A 277 15.96 6.21 -1.61
N LYS A 278 17.10 6.53 -2.21
CA LYS A 278 18.42 6.36 -1.56
C LYS A 278 18.51 7.15 -0.26
N LYS A 279 18.15 8.43 -0.31
CA LYS A 279 18.16 9.31 0.87
C LYS A 279 17.18 8.85 1.95
N PHE A 280 16.03 8.34 1.54
CA PHE A 280 15.03 7.84 2.48
C PHE A 280 15.49 6.56 3.17
N ILE A 281 16.13 5.63 2.44
CA ILE A 281 16.73 4.42 3.00
C ILE A 281 17.86 4.77 3.99
N GLU A 282 18.70 5.76 3.69
CA GLU A 282 19.75 6.25 4.62
C GLU A 282 19.14 6.83 5.91
N ALA A 283 18.05 7.59 5.77
CA ALA A 283 17.33 8.11 6.92
C ALA A 283 16.65 7.00 7.74
N TYR A 284 16.05 6.01 7.06
CA TYR A 284 15.47 4.84 7.69
C TYR A 284 16.51 4.01 8.44
N GLU A 285 17.68 3.79 7.84
CA GLU A 285 18.80 3.09 8.49
C GLU A 285 19.25 3.80 9.78
N LYS A 286 19.32 5.13 9.73
CA LYS A 286 19.71 5.94 10.91
C LYS A 286 18.70 5.82 12.05
N ASP A 287 17.42 5.71 11.72
CA ASP A 287 16.32 5.64 12.71
C ASP A 287 16.10 4.21 13.24
N HIS A 288 16.24 3.19 12.38
CA HIS A 288 15.89 1.80 12.68
C HIS A 288 17.10 0.84 12.81
N GLY A 289 18.32 1.30 12.49
CA GLY A 289 19.53 0.47 12.53
C GLY A 289 19.63 -0.58 11.41
N THR A 290 18.77 -0.50 10.38
CA THR A 290 18.77 -1.41 9.24
C THR A 290 18.35 -0.68 7.96
N LYS A 291 18.89 -1.13 6.81
CA LYS A 291 18.47 -0.65 5.47
C LYS A 291 17.22 -1.35 4.93
N GLU A 292 16.74 -2.37 5.63
CA GLU A 292 15.63 -3.20 5.18
C GLU A 292 14.29 -2.43 5.24
N LEU A 293 14.20 -1.36 4.46
CA LEU A 293 12.96 -0.56 4.33
C LEU A 293 11.85 -1.43 3.74
N PRO A 294 10.75 -1.69 4.46
CA PRO A 294 9.61 -2.41 3.92
C PRO A 294 9.00 -1.68 2.72
N ALA A 295 8.53 -2.42 1.72
CA ALA A 295 7.90 -1.79 0.55
C ALA A 295 6.65 -0.98 0.93
N PHE A 296 5.88 -1.44 1.91
CA PHE A 296 4.71 -0.70 2.38
C PHE A 296 5.09 0.59 3.14
N SER A 297 6.27 0.63 3.77
CA SER A 297 6.79 1.90 4.31
C SER A 297 7.16 2.88 3.19
N ALA A 298 7.78 2.38 2.12
CA ALA A 298 8.05 3.20 0.94
C ALA A 298 6.75 3.77 0.32
N MET A 299 5.68 2.94 0.22
CA MET A 299 4.37 3.39 -0.29
C MET A 299 3.67 4.37 0.65
N GLY A 300 3.78 4.19 1.96
CA GLY A 300 3.29 5.14 2.95
C GLY A 300 3.95 6.51 2.82
N ALA A 301 5.28 6.51 2.68
CA ALA A 301 6.05 7.73 2.44
C ALA A 301 5.66 8.40 1.11
N ASP A 302 5.45 7.62 0.04
CA ASP A 302 5.00 8.14 -1.25
C ASP A 302 3.62 8.83 -1.14
N ALA A 303 2.68 8.21 -0.42
CA ALA A 303 1.37 8.81 -0.19
C ALA A 303 1.47 10.15 0.58
N TYR A 304 2.35 10.20 1.59
CA TYR A 304 2.63 11.44 2.31
C TYR A 304 3.24 12.51 1.40
N TYR A 305 4.28 12.18 0.64
CA TYR A 305 4.95 13.15 -0.23
C TYR A 305 4.04 13.66 -1.35
N VAL A 306 3.22 12.81 -1.96
CA VAL A 306 2.23 13.24 -2.96
C VAL A 306 1.21 14.19 -2.34
N MET A 307 0.69 13.89 -1.14
CA MET A 307 -0.25 14.74 -0.42
C MET A 307 0.38 16.10 -0.08
N VAL A 308 1.58 16.11 0.49
CA VAL A 308 2.29 17.35 0.87
C VAL A 308 2.70 18.17 -0.37
N ASN A 309 3.09 17.51 -1.46
CA ASN A 309 3.37 18.21 -2.71
C ASN A 309 2.11 18.92 -3.24
N ALA A 310 0.98 18.24 -3.25
CA ALA A 310 -0.30 18.83 -3.64
C ALA A 310 -0.68 20.03 -2.73
N MET A 311 -0.50 19.92 -1.42
CA MET A 311 -0.70 21.01 -0.48
C MET A 311 0.22 22.20 -0.75
N ASN A 312 1.49 21.96 -1.09
CA ASN A 312 2.46 23.00 -1.45
C ASN A 312 2.05 23.75 -2.73
N GLU A 313 1.48 23.05 -3.71
CA GLU A 313 1.00 23.67 -4.93
C GLU A 313 -0.28 24.50 -4.71
N CYS A 314 -1.00 24.23 -3.63
CA CYS A 314 -2.21 24.96 -3.21
C CYS A 314 -1.93 26.06 -2.17
N ALA A 315 -0.69 26.39 -1.84
CA ALA A 315 -0.32 27.25 -0.69
C ALA A 315 -1.08 28.59 -0.61
N ASN A 316 -1.46 29.18 -1.76
CA ASN A 316 -2.22 30.44 -1.79
C ASN A 316 -3.74 30.27 -1.60
N ASN A 317 -4.25 29.03 -1.69
CA ASN A 317 -5.67 28.70 -1.56
C ASN A 317 -5.81 27.27 -1.07
N LEU A 318 -5.24 26.99 0.10
CA LEU A 318 -5.17 25.64 0.67
C LEU A 318 -6.58 25.17 1.10
N ASN A 319 -7.15 24.29 0.29
CA ASN A 319 -8.44 23.65 0.54
C ASN A 319 -8.50 22.26 -0.10
N ALA A 320 -9.46 21.44 0.32
CA ALA A 320 -9.60 20.06 -0.13
C ALA A 320 -9.76 19.90 -1.65
N GLN A 321 -10.48 20.81 -2.31
CA GLN A 321 -10.67 20.74 -3.77
C GLN A 321 -9.35 20.97 -4.50
N CYS A 322 -8.62 22.04 -4.17
CA CYS A 322 -7.32 22.31 -4.79
C CYS A 322 -6.36 21.15 -4.57
N ILE A 323 -6.26 20.61 -3.34
CA ILE A 323 -5.40 19.49 -3.02
C ILE A 323 -5.76 18.28 -3.89
N ASN A 324 -7.04 17.96 -4.03
CA ASN A 324 -7.53 16.88 -4.87
C ASN A 324 -7.11 17.05 -6.34
N GLU A 325 -7.34 18.24 -6.91
CA GLU A 325 -6.96 18.57 -8.28
C GLU A 325 -5.44 18.39 -8.50
N LYS A 326 -4.62 18.79 -7.52
CA LYS A 326 -3.16 18.64 -7.57
C LYS A 326 -2.69 17.21 -7.44
N ILE A 327 -3.34 16.38 -6.61
CA ILE A 327 -3.08 14.95 -6.55
C ILE A 327 -3.34 14.30 -7.91
N HIS A 328 -4.49 14.57 -8.53
CA HIS A 328 -4.86 14.01 -9.85
C HIS A 328 -4.03 14.58 -11.02
N SER A 329 -3.30 15.66 -10.83
CA SER A 329 -2.35 16.19 -11.82
C SER A 329 -0.90 15.78 -11.55
N THR A 330 -0.65 14.88 -10.57
CA THR A 330 0.69 14.37 -10.28
C THR A 330 1.27 13.66 -11.51
N ASN A 331 2.40 14.16 -12.00
CA ASN A 331 3.07 13.60 -13.17
C ASN A 331 4.57 13.59 -12.97
N ASN A 332 5.20 12.45 -13.25
CA ASN A 332 6.65 12.25 -13.09
C ASN A 332 7.20 12.66 -11.71
N PHE A 333 6.41 12.47 -10.66
CA PHE A 333 6.83 12.75 -9.29
C PHE A 333 7.86 11.72 -8.83
N GLU A 334 9.03 12.17 -8.40
CA GLU A 334 10.08 11.31 -7.86
C GLU A 334 9.70 10.86 -6.44
N GLY A 335 9.20 9.63 -6.32
CA GLY A 335 8.82 9.01 -5.05
C GLY A 335 9.88 8.06 -4.50
N ILE A 336 9.60 7.45 -3.36
CA ILE A 336 10.45 6.44 -2.72
C ILE A 336 10.37 5.11 -3.48
N GLY A 337 9.18 4.65 -3.79
CA GLY A 337 8.95 3.39 -4.53
C GLY A 337 9.11 3.53 -6.05
N GLY A 338 9.54 4.68 -6.57
CA GLY A 338 9.73 4.95 -7.99
C GLY A 338 9.05 6.24 -8.44
N VAL A 339 9.08 6.50 -9.74
CA VAL A 339 8.40 7.65 -10.33
C VAL A 339 6.89 7.42 -10.34
N ILE A 340 6.13 8.41 -9.90
CA ILE A 340 4.67 8.35 -9.76
C ILE A 340 4.03 9.30 -10.77
N SER A 341 3.12 8.76 -11.58
CA SER A 341 2.15 9.54 -12.34
C SER A 341 0.76 9.01 -12.01
N ILE A 342 -0.16 9.91 -11.68
CA ILE A 342 -1.55 9.57 -11.32
C ILE A 342 -2.44 9.95 -12.51
N ASP A 343 -3.22 9.01 -13.02
CA ASP A 343 -4.14 9.25 -14.13
C ASP A 343 -5.41 9.98 -13.69
N ALA A 344 -6.24 10.36 -14.64
CA ALA A 344 -7.51 11.06 -14.39
C ALA A 344 -8.48 10.25 -13.50
N SER A 345 -8.32 8.93 -13.43
CA SER A 345 -9.11 8.06 -12.58
C SER A 345 -8.48 7.85 -11.19
N GLY A 346 -7.38 8.53 -10.88
CA GLY A 346 -6.68 8.46 -9.60
C GLY A 346 -5.71 7.28 -9.46
N ASN A 347 -5.46 6.50 -10.53
CA ASN A 347 -4.58 5.34 -10.49
C ASN A 347 -3.13 5.73 -10.78
N ALA A 348 -2.20 5.18 -10.00
CA ALA A 348 -0.79 5.34 -10.24
C ALA A 348 -0.23 4.27 -11.19
N SER A 349 0.69 4.68 -12.06
CA SER A 349 1.54 3.75 -12.81
C SER A 349 2.73 3.32 -11.96
N ARG A 350 2.97 2.01 -11.86
CA ARG A 350 4.02 1.42 -11.02
C ARG A 350 4.63 0.18 -11.66
N SER A 351 5.89 -0.09 -11.34
CA SER A 351 6.53 -1.39 -11.65
C SER A 351 6.12 -2.46 -10.64
N VAL A 352 6.19 -3.72 -11.03
CA VAL A 352 6.07 -4.88 -10.15
C VAL A 352 7.46 -5.45 -9.91
N VAL A 353 7.83 -5.64 -8.65
CA VAL A 353 9.03 -6.35 -8.22
C VAL A 353 8.66 -7.79 -7.93
N ILE A 354 9.43 -8.75 -8.42
CA ILE A 354 9.31 -10.16 -8.04
C ILE A 354 10.36 -10.45 -6.98
N LYS A 355 9.92 -11.03 -5.88
CA LYS A 355 10.77 -11.47 -4.77
C LYS A 355 10.56 -12.94 -4.45
N GLU A 356 11.54 -13.54 -3.79
CA GLU A 356 11.49 -14.88 -3.25
C GLU A 356 11.95 -14.88 -1.79
N ILE A 357 11.32 -15.69 -0.95
CA ILE A 357 11.81 -15.90 0.42
C ILE A 357 12.95 -16.93 0.37
N GLN A 358 14.15 -16.52 0.78
CA GLN A 358 15.32 -17.38 0.91
C GLN A 358 15.93 -17.18 2.29
N GLU A 359 16.17 -18.28 3.01
CA GLU A 359 16.74 -18.23 4.38
C GLU A 359 16.01 -17.21 5.28
N GLN A 360 14.68 -17.20 5.21
CA GLN A 360 13.81 -16.30 5.95
C GLN A 360 14.03 -14.80 5.64
N LYS A 361 14.55 -14.48 4.45
CA LYS A 361 14.71 -13.09 3.95
C LYS A 361 14.04 -12.93 2.60
N GLN A 362 13.59 -11.72 2.34
CA GLN A 362 13.07 -11.33 1.01
C GLN A 362 14.25 -11.05 0.08
N VAL A 363 14.35 -11.80 -1.01
CA VAL A 363 15.40 -11.69 -2.02
C VAL A 363 14.81 -11.23 -3.33
N TYR A 364 15.37 -10.16 -3.90
CA TYR A 364 15.00 -9.63 -5.20
C TYR A 364 15.28 -10.64 -6.31
N LYS A 365 14.35 -10.80 -7.23
CA LYS A 365 14.50 -11.63 -8.45
C LYS A 365 14.55 -10.79 -9.71
N THR A 366 13.55 -9.95 -9.93
CA THR A 366 13.47 -9.08 -11.11
C THR A 366 12.45 -7.94 -10.88
N ILE A 367 12.49 -6.96 -11.75
CA ILE A 367 11.50 -5.88 -11.85
C ILE A 367 10.82 -5.93 -13.22
N ILE A 368 9.52 -5.73 -13.25
CA ILE A 368 8.71 -5.71 -14.45
C ILE A 368 8.05 -4.33 -14.54
N ASN A 369 8.44 -3.57 -15.54
CA ASN A 369 7.93 -2.23 -15.77
C ASN A 369 6.50 -2.22 -16.33
N PRO A 370 5.77 -1.09 -16.20
CA PRO A 370 4.43 -0.89 -16.76
C PRO A 370 4.34 -1.17 -18.26
#